data_5767789da3348f2cb9c70acc395d8d5d
#
_entry.id   5767789da3348f2cb9c70acc395d8d5d
#
_cell.length_a   1.000
_cell.length_b   1.000
_cell.length_c   1.000
_cell.angle_alpha   90.00
_cell.angle_beta   90.00
_cell.angle_gamma   90.00
#
_symmetry.space_group_name_H-M   'P 1'
#
loop_
_entity.id
_entity.type
_entity.pdbx_description
1 polymer ?
#
loop_
_entity_poly.entity_id
_entity_poly.type
_entity_poly.pdbx_seq_one_letter_code
_entity_poly.pdbx_strand_id
1 'polypeptide(L)'
;MFKKLVFSLSVLTVLLSSCEKDLGNLGMGIMPSADILEVRIDSVSHLNFKYIPDNTDDTIRASQNFLLLGSYIDPIFGKVRSEIFAPLYFSNPVIDESKYQFEIVRAILKMTYNDTSFVYGKITNPLISIYQLIDSISVDDYRTLNFKPSHETLLLKKQIEIDLLSQTQADRIDTIDLPKSFITIIDNYIRKIDPKDAYSIDLGPDDVNKVFSKKFFGLHIRTDFDDAAIIKFRDLAIDIKVKIWDSENNVDTLTQEMILSDYVDRENYIYKQPLVKFELKPSSIITENIGKSNQKNVYIQPMKGYKAEFQFPDLDRWLDSSKVAINLAKLTIPIETKDTSDYKPIPKLLLYIYEKGGKYPISNCSFTSREINTNNQYEFFINDFMTYFLKKGKSSSEYRYEIVTPNNNLYANRSILLPENAKLHITYTKYK
;
A
#
# COMPACT_ATOMS: atom_id res chain seq x y z
N MET A 1 -28.56 24.29 62.79
CA MET A 1 -27.79 24.32 61.56
C MET A 1 -28.18 23.16 60.59
N PHE A 2 -28.34 21.96 61.05
CA PHE A 2 -28.69 20.75 60.28
C PHE A 2 -30.00 20.86 59.49
N LYS A 3 -31.08 21.43 60.06
CA LYS A 3 -32.40 21.58 59.35
C LYS A 3 -32.32 22.51 58.14
N LYS A 4 -31.46 23.53 58.16
CA LYS A 4 -31.29 24.44 57.01
C LYS A 4 -30.48 23.79 55.88
N LEU A 5 -29.54 22.89 56.23
CA LEU A 5 -28.73 22.13 55.25
C LEU A 5 -29.58 21.08 54.52
N VAL A 6 -30.45 20.37 55.25
CA VAL A 6 -31.36 19.36 54.66
C VAL A 6 -32.37 20.01 53.75
N PHE A 7 -32.92 21.20 54.12
CA PHE A 7 -33.85 21.92 53.27
C PHE A 7 -33.19 22.47 52.01
N SER A 8 -31.95 22.97 52.09
CA SER A 8 -31.18 23.42 50.94
C SER A 8 -30.82 22.27 50.00
N LEU A 9 -30.53 21.08 50.53
CA LEU A 9 -30.21 19.88 49.73
C LEU A 9 -31.45 19.33 49.06
N SER A 10 -32.62 19.37 49.69
CA SER A 10 -33.89 18.92 49.07
C SER A 10 -34.39 19.86 47.95
N VAL A 11 -34.14 21.16 48.07
CA VAL A 11 -34.45 22.13 46.99
C VAL A 11 -33.49 21.95 45.82
N LEU A 12 -32.23 21.63 46.08
CA LEU A 12 -31.25 21.36 45.00
C LEU A 12 -31.58 20.08 44.22
N THR A 13 -32.07 19.03 44.91
CA THR A 13 -32.50 17.78 44.22
C THR A 13 -33.76 17.96 43.36
N VAL A 14 -34.67 18.82 43.72
CA VAL A 14 -35.86 19.13 42.93
C VAL A 14 -35.51 19.96 41.68
N LEU A 15 -34.45 20.79 41.76
CA LEU A 15 -33.98 21.56 40.60
C LEU A 15 -33.20 20.70 39.59
N LEU A 16 -32.64 19.57 40.00
CA LEU A 16 -31.93 18.62 39.14
C LEU A 16 -32.87 17.56 38.50
N SER A 17 -34.11 17.45 38.93
CA SER A 17 -35.14 16.64 38.29
C SER A 17 -35.97 17.39 37.22
N SER A 18 -35.38 18.45 36.66
CA SER A 18 -35.94 19.06 35.46
C SER A 18 -35.88 18.03 34.34
N CYS A 19 -37.04 17.44 34.04
CA CYS A 19 -37.22 16.52 32.93
C CYS A 19 -36.48 17.03 31.69
N GLU A 20 -35.64 16.19 31.14
CA GLU A 20 -35.35 16.23 29.73
C GLU A 20 -36.65 16.08 28.96
N LYS A 21 -37.35 17.18 28.74
CA LYS A 21 -38.33 17.22 27.69
C LYS A 21 -37.57 17.08 26.39
N ASP A 22 -37.86 16.01 25.72
CA ASP A 22 -37.44 15.73 24.36
C ASP A 22 -37.61 17.00 23.52
N LEU A 23 -36.52 17.76 23.37
CA LEU A 23 -36.50 19.01 22.58
C LEU A 23 -36.84 18.78 21.10
N GLY A 24 -36.81 17.47 20.68
CA GLY A 24 -37.19 17.02 19.35
C GLY A 24 -38.69 17.24 19.01
N ASN A 25 -39.58 17.42 20.01
CA ASN A 25 -41.00 17.52 19.79
C ASN A 25 -41.55 18.96 19.96
N LEU A 26 -40.72 19.95 20.26
CA LEU A 26 -41.12 21.32 20.38
C LEU A 26 -41.52 21.89 18.99
N GLY A 27 -42.77 22.11 18.77
CA GLY A 27 -43.33 22.61 17.50
C GLY A 27 -43.94 21.52 16.60
N MET A 28 -43.77 20.25 16.85
CA MET A 28 -44.39 19.19 16.02
C MET A 28 -45.93 19.18 16.15
N GLY A 29 -46.48 19.65 17.27
CA GLY A 29 -47.94 19.73 17.49
C GLY A 29 -48.64 20.85 16.69
N ILE A 30 -47.90 21.76 16.08
CA ILE A 30 -48.45 22.87 15.26
C ILE A 30 -48.12 22.68 13.78
N MET A 31 -47.35 21.71 13.40
CA MET A 31 -47.11 21.40 11.98
C MET A 31 -48.29 20.59 11.42
N PRO A 32 -48.79 20.95 10.22
CA PRO A 32 -49.73 20.10 9.52
C PRO A 32 -49.17 18.68 9.40
N SER A 33 -50.01 17.66 9.61
CA SER A 33 -49.56 16.24 9.53
C SER A 33 -48.97 15.87 8.14
N ALA A 34 -49.25 16.69 7.12
CA ALA A 34 -48.68 16.56 5.78
C ALA A 34 -47.21 17.00 5.70
N ASP A 35 -46.76 17.87 6.62
CA ASP A 35 -45.39 18.44 6.63
C ASP A 35 -44.45 17.72 7.60
N ILE A 36 -44.96 16.71 8.33
CA ILE A 36 -44.14 15.89 9.23
C ILE A 36 -43.35 14.90 8.39
N LEU A 37 -42.04 15.13 8.29
CA LEU A 37 -41.14 14.22 7.65
C LEU A 37 -40.82 13.05 8.59
N GLU A 38 -41.09 11.83 8.15
CA GLU A 38 -40.82 10.62 8.93
C GLU A 38 -39.44 10.06 8.57
N VAL A 39 -38.52 10.11 9.52
CA VAL A 39 -37.21 9.46 9.38
C VAL A 39 -37.36 7.99 9.75
N ARG A 40 -36.92 7.12 8.86
CA ARG A 40 -36.96 5.65 9.04
C ARG A 40 -35.56 5.07 8.90
N ILE A 41 -35.35 3.93 9.56
CA ILE A 41 -34.15 3.13 9.47
C ILE A 41 -34.50 1.76 8.93
N ASP A 42 -33.75 1.28 7.97
CA ASP A 42 -33.85 -0.07 7.43
C ASP A 42 -32.44 -0.66 7.23
N SER A 43 -32.36 -1.97 7.00
CA SER A 43 -31.10 -2.64 6.74
C SER A 43 -31.24 -3.70 5.65
N VAL A 44 -30.23 -3.77 4.79
CA VAL A 44 -30.05 -4.87 3.84
C VAL A 44 -28.95 -5.78 4.38
N SER A 45 -29.29 -7.04 4.59
CA SER A 45 -28.39 -8.12 5.00
C SER A 45 -28.34 -9.17 3.89
N HIS A 46 -27.62 -10.27 4.09
CA HIS A 46 -27.46 -11.34 3.11
C HIS A 46 -26.75 -10.91 1.82
N LEU A 47 -25.62 -10.25 2.00
CA LEU A 47 -24.74 -9.91 0.88
C LEU A 47 -24.02 -11.18 0.39
N ASN A 48 -24.09 -11.43 -0.92
CA ASN A 48 -23.44 -12.59 -1.54
C ASN A 48 -22.02 -12.24 -1.93
N PHE A 49 -21.06 -12.68 -1.17
CA PHE A 49 -19.64 -12.43 -1.42
C PHE A 49 -18.94 -13.62 -2.08
N LYS A 50 -17.96 -13.30 -2.91
CA LYS A 50 -16.89 -14.19 -3.37
C LYS A 50 -15.57 -13.42 -3.40
N TYR A 51 -14.45 -14.10 -3.42
CA TYR A 51 -13.15 -13.49 -3.72
C TYR A 51 -12.58 -14.09 -5.00
N ILE A 52 -11.86 -13.28 -5.72
CA ILE A 52 -11.25 -13.61 -7.01
C ILE A 52 -9.83 -13.05 -7.07
N PRO A 53 -8.96 -13.56 -7.96
CA PRO A 53 -7.66 -12.95 -8.17
C PRO A 53 -7.80 -11.48 -8.56
N ASP A 54 -6.93 -10.64 -8.04
CA ASP A 54 -6.88 -9.25 -8.43
C ASP A 54 -6.02 -9.07 -9.70
N ASN A 55 -6.64 -9.25 -10.86
CA ASN A 55 -6.00 -9.13 -12.16
C ASN A 55 -6.15 -7.72 -12.78
N THR A 56 -6.51 -6.73 -11.97
CA THR A 56 -6.99 -5.43 -12.46
C THR A 56 -5.93 -4.57 -13.12
N ASP A 57 -4.65 -4.86 -12.94
CA ASP A 57 -3.60 -4.13 -13.64
C ASP A 57 -2.35 -5.00 -13.80
N ASP A 58 -1.83 -5.11 -15.03
CA ASP A 58 -0.63 -5.90 -15.31
C ASP A 58 0.66 -5.21 -14.82
N THR A 59 0.54 -4.01 -14.26
CA THR A 59 1.69 -3.24 -13.78
C THR A 59 1.72 -3.14 -12.26
N ILE A 60 2.61 -3.90 -11.61
CA ILE A 60 3.05 -3.54 -10.27
C ILE A 60 4.16 -2.50 -10.46
N ARG A 61 3.81 -1.25 -10.49
CA ARG A 61 4.82 -0.19 -10.37
C ARG A 61 5.17 -0.07 -8.89
N ALA A 62 6.46 -0.23 -8.57
CA ALA A 62 6.93 0.32 -7.33
C ALA A 62 6.58 1.81 -7.34
N SER A 63 5.86 2.26 -6.33
CA SER A 63 5.80 3.69 -6.07
C SER A 63 7.24 4.12 -5.75
N GLN A 64 7.70 5.22 -6.33
CA GLN A 64 9.04 5.77 -6.07
C GLN A 64 9.33 6.00 -4.58
N ASN A 65 8.29 6.00 -3.76
CA ASN A 65 8.39 6.33 -2.34
C ASN A 65 8.47 5.13 -1.41
N PHE A 66 8.32 3.87 -1.92
CA PHE A 66 8.24 2.72 -1.02
C PHE A 66 8.71 1.42 -1.67
N LEU A 67 9.66 0.78 -1.04
CA LEU A 67 10.23 -0.50 -1.45
C LEU A 67 9.88 -1.56 -0.41
N LEU A 68 9.24 -2.63 -0.84
CA LEU A 68 8.93 -3.77 0.03
C LEU A 68 9.93 -4.88 -0.20
N LEU A 69 10.57 -5.36 0.86
CA LEU A 69 11.54 -6.44 0.82
C LEU A 69 11.27 -7.44 1.93
N GLY A 70 11.31 -8.71 1.61
CA GLY A 70 11.19 -9.78 2.59
C GLY A 70 10.24 -10.88 2.18
N SER A 71 9.95 -11.77 3.12
CA SER A 71 9.01 -12.88 2.92
C SER A 71 8.34 -13.26 4.24
N TYR A 72 7.16 -13.84 4.16
CA TYR A 72 6.47 -14.44 5.29
C TYR A 72 5.65 -15.65 4.87
N ILE A 73 5.29 -16.48 5.84
CA ILE A 73 4.42 -17.64 5.65
C ILE A 73 3.17 -17.42 6.48
N ASP A 74 2.11 -16.96 5.82
CA ASP A 74 0.79 -16.82 6.47
C ASP A 74 0.08 -18.19 6.50
N PRO A 75 -0.44 -18.64 7.66
CA PRO A 75 -1.09 -19.93 7.77
C PRO A 75 -2.36 -20.07 6.93
N ILE A 76 -2.99 -18.95 6.55
CA ILE A 76 -4.21 -18.91 5.75
C ILE A 76 -3.93 -18.55 4.29
N PHE A 77 -3.17 -17.47 4.06
CA PHE A 77 -2.92 -16.97 2.70
C PHE A 77 -1.78 -17.70 1.98
N GLY A 78 -0.86 -18.35 2.73
CA GLY A 78 0.30 -19.05 2.17
C GLY A 78 1.56 -18.22 2.17
N LYS A 79 2.48 -18.50 1.24
CA LYS A 79 3.80 -17.86 1.19
C LYS A 79 3.77 -16.62 0.34
N VAL A 80 4.39 -15.56 0.86
CA VAL A 80 4.53 -14.26 0.18
C VAL A 80 5.98 -13.84 0.22
N ARG A 81 6.49 -13.33 -0.91
CA ARG A 81 7.82 -12.75 -1.02
C ARG A 81 7.74 -11.46 -1.82
N SER A 82 8.52 -10.48 -1.40
CA SER A 82 8.74 -9.23 -2.11
C SER A 82 10.22 -9.03 -2.36
N GLU A 83 10.57 -8.69 -3.59
CA GLU A 83 11.94 -8.49 -4.08
C GLU A 83 12.06 -7.08 -4.68
N ILE A 84 13.24 -6.48 -4.57
CA ILE A 84 13.52 -5.13 -5.07
C ILE A 84 14.52 -5.22 -6.22
N PHE A 85 14.19 -4.62 -7.35
CA PHE A 85 15.09 -4.32 -8.45
C PHE A 85 15.38 -2.81 -8.41
N ALA A 86 16.62 -2.46 -8.13
CA ALA A 86 17.06 -1.10 -7.85
C ALA A 86 18.03 -0.62 -8.94
N PRO A 87 17.55 0.01 -10.03
CA PRO A 87 18.43 0.75 -10.91
C PRO A 87 19.02 1.94 -10.12
N LEU A 88 20.33 2.09 -10.20
CA LEU A 88 21.08 3.09 -9.44
C LEU A 88 21.88 3.97 -10.40
N TYR A 89 22.05 5.22 -10.03
CA TYR A 89 22.88 6.18 -10.77
C TYR A 89 23.62 7.11 -9.81
N PHE A 90 24.68 7.75 -10.27
CA PHE A 90 25.40 8.72 -9.47
C PHE A 90 24.61 10.03 -9.31
N SER A 91 24.45 10.49 -8.08
CA SER A 91 23.78 11.76 -7.77
C SER A 91 24.62 12.98 -8.11
N ASN A 92 25.94 12.81 -8.16
CA ASN A 92 26.91 13.85 -8.47
C ASN A 92 27.84 13.41 -9.60
N PRO A 93 28.52 14.35 -10.29
CA PRO A 93 29.53 14.02 -11.29
C PRO A 93 30.60 13.08 -10.72
N VAL A 94 31.00 12.12 -11.54
CA VAL A 94 32.06 11.17 -11.19
C VAL A 94 33.40 11.88 -11.14
N ILE A 95 34.37 11.32 -10.41
CA ILE A 95 35.70 11.88 -10.23
C ILE A 95 36.44 12.02 -11.59
N ASP A 96 37.04 13.17 -11.81
CA ASP A 96 37.83 13.48 -13.00
C ASP A 96 39.20 12.81 -12.94
N GLU A 97 39.36 11.67 -13.62
CA GLU A 97 40.66 10.97 -13.71
C GLU A 97 41.79 11.79 -14.34
N SER A 98 41.47 12.82 -15.12
CA SER A 98 42.48 13.67 -15.69
C SER A 98 43.14 14.60 -14.67
N LYS A 99 42.47 14.86 -13.57
CA LYS A 99 42.89 15.74 -12.47
C LYS A 99 43.36 15.04 -11.23
N TYR A 100 42.80 13.85 -10.97
CA TYR A 100 43.01 13.12 -9.71
C TYR A 100 43.34 11.65 -9.98
N GLN A 101 44.31 11.14 -9.26
CA GLN A 101 44.38 9.67 -9.03
C GLN A 101 43.37 9.31 -7.96
N PHE A 102 42.72 8.17 -8.09
CA PHE A 102 41.76 7.74 -7.09
C PHE A 102 41.76 6.24 -6.82
N GLU A 103 41.28 5.87 -5.66
CA GLU A 103 41.05 4.49 -5.22
C GLU A 103 39.72 4.40 -4.50
N ILE A 104 38.83 3.50 -4.92
CA ILE A 104 37.61 3.19 -4.19
C ILE A 104 37.95 2.27 -3.01
N VAL A 105 37.81 2.79 -1.80
CA VAL A 105 38.20 2.07 -0.58
C VAL A 105 37.02 1.33 0.09
N ARG A 106 35.79 1.77 -0.11
CA ARG A 106 34.61 1.18 0.50
C ARG A 106 33.34 1.52 -0.28
N ALA A 107 32.39 0.60 -0.30
CA ALA A 107 31.03 0.84 -0.78
C ALA A 107 30.02 0.36 0.27
N ILE A 108 29.06 1.20 0.64
CA ILE A 108 28.10 0.95 1.70
C ILE A 108 26.71 1.12 1.15
N LEU A 109 25.93 0.04 1.09
CA LEU A 109 24.50 0.11 0.79
C LEU A 109 23.77 0.65 2.03
N LYS A 110 23.00 1.72 1.84
CA LYS A 110 22.12 2.31 2.84
C LYS A 110 20.68 1.95 2.50
N MET A 111 19.93 1.47 3.48
CA MET A 111 18.51 1.19 3.36
C MET A 111 17.77 2.04 4.40
N THR A 112 17.00 3.03 3.92
CA THR A 112 16.29 3.96 4.79
C THR A 112 14.86 3.49 5.03
N TYR A 113 14.49 3.28 6.28
CA TYR A 113 13.13 2.92 6.65
C TYR A 113 12.19 4.13 6.53
N ASN A 114 10.94 3.87 6.19
CA ASN A 114 9.94 4.93 6.10
C ASN A 114 9.27 5.22 7.44
N ASP A 115 8.89 4.16 8.15
CA ASP A 115 8.22 4.21 9.45
C ASP A 115 8.25 2.79 10.05
N THR A 116 8.30 2.71 11.37
CA THR A 116 8.31 1.45 12.12
C THR A 116 7.01 0.67 12.03
N SER A 117 5.92 1.31 11.62
CA SER A 117 4.61 0.67 11.47
C SER A 117 4.54 -0.34 10.31
N PHE A 118 5.58 -0.44 9.46
CA PHE A 118 5.56 -1.23 8.23
C PHE A 118 6.46 -2.46 8.26
N VAL A 119 6.43 -3.20 9.35
CA VAL A 119 6.90 -4.58 9.39
C VAL A 119 5.67 -5.48 9.39
N TYR A 120 5.58 -6.41 8.45
CA TYR A 120 4.46 -7.32 8.30
C TYR A 120 4.93 -8.76 8.30
N GLY A 121 4.36 -9.61 9.15
CA GLY A 121 4.77 -10.97 9.43
C GLY A 121 5.57 -11.10 10.73
N LYS A 122 6.16 -12.25 10.95
CA LYS A 122 6.98 -12.51 12.14
C LYS A 122 8.28 -11.73 12.07
N ILE A 123 8.59 -11.05 13.16
CA ILE A 123 9.79 -10.24 13.26
C ILE A 123 10.97 -11.14 13.56
N THR A 124 11.57 -11.66 12.52
CA THR A 124 12.82 -12.40 12.55
C THR A 124 13.81 -11.73 11.61
N ASN A 125 15.10 -11.88 11.89
CA ASN A 125 16.15 -11.28 11.09
C ASN A 125 16.23 -11.96 9.72
N PRO A 126 15.78 -11.32 8.61
CA PRO A 126 15.79 -11.97 7.30
C PRO A 126 17.19 -12.08 6.73
N LEU A 127 17.47 -13.20 6.05
CA LEU A 127 18.66 -13.36 5.24
C LEU A 127 18.41 -12.77 3.86
N ILE A 128 19.06 -11.66 3.54
CA ILE A 128 18.99 -11.06 2.22
C ILE A 128 20.11 -11.53 1.31
N SER A 129 19.82 -11.62 0.04
CA SER A 129 20.78 -11.87 -1.04
C SER A 129 20.78 -10.66 -1.96
N ILE A 130 21.97 -10.12 -2.22
CA ILE A 130 22.17 -8.96 -3.10
C ILE A 130 22.88 -9.45 -4.35
N TYR A 131 22.29 -9.18 -5.51
CA TYR A 131 22.80 -9.54 -6.82
C TYR A 131 23.07 -8.29 -7.64
N GLN A 132 24.05 -8.34 -8.52
CA GLN A 132 24.20 -7.37 -9.60
C GLN A 132 23.25 -7.75 -10.73
N LEU A 133 22.50 -6.79 -11.23
CA LEU A 133 21.76 -6.92 -12.50
C LEU A 133 22.74 -6.80 -13.67
N ILE A 134 22.69 -7.73 -14.61
CA ILE A 134 23.52 -7.70 -15.82
C ILE A 134 22.74 -7.37 -17.08
N ASP A 135 21.41 -7.27 -16.96
CA ASP A 135 20.51 -6.78 -17.99
C ASP A 135 19.68 -5.59 -17.49
N SER A 136 19.30 -4.71 -18.41
CA SER A 136 18.38 -3.61 -18.11
C SER A 136 16.96 -4.15 -17.90
N ILE A 137 16.22 -3.49 -17.02
CA ILE A 137 14.77 -3.71 -16.86
C ILE A 137 14.07 -2.95 -17.98
N SER A 138 13.37 -3.65 -18.88
CA SER A 138 12.63 -3.02 -19.97
C SER A 138 11.27 -2.48 -19.51
N VAL A 139 10.64 -1.62 -20.33
CA VAL A 139 9.27 -1.15 -20.09
C VAL A 139 8.27 -2.30 -19.99
N ASP A 140 8.45 -3.32 -20.81
CA ASP A 140 7.57 -4.48 -20.82
C ASP A 140 7.74 -5.33 -19.56
N ASP A 141 8.93 -5.35 -18.96
CA ASP A 141 9.18 -6.03 -17.68
C ASP A 141 8.41 -5.39 -16.53
N TYR A 142 8.22 -4.08 -16.54
CA TYR A 142 7.35 -3.40 -15.57
C TYR A 142 5.87 -3.77 -15.70
N ARG A 143 5.46 -4.33 -16.84
CA ARG A 143 4.08 -4.73 -17.12
C ARG A 143 3.81 -6.19 -16.86
N THR A 144 4.86 -7.01 -16.73
CA THR A 144 4.70 -8.45 -16.55
C THR A 144 5.07 -8.89 -15.13
N LEU A 145 4.17 -9.63 -14.49
CA LEU A 145 4.43 -10.27 -13.18
C LEU A 145 5.53 -11.34 -13.24
N ASN A 146 5.87 -11.78 -14.44
CA ASN A 146 6.78 -12.91 -14.70
C ASN A 146 8.20 -12.46 -15.03
N PHE A 147 8.53 -11.18 -14.82
CA PHE A 147 9.88 -10.70 -15.00
C PHE A 147 10.86 -11.56 -14.21
N LYS A 148 11.83 -12.13 -14.92
CA LYS A 148 13.00 -12.78 -14.34
C LYS A 148 14.21 -12.19 -15.05
N PRO A 149 15.14 -11.56 -14.32
CA PRO A 149 16.39 -11.16 -14.95
C PRO A 149 17.05 -12.39 -15.57
N SER A 150 17.54 -12.25 -16.80
CA SER A 150 18.11 -13.39 -17.55
C SER A 150 19.36 -13.94 -16.89
N HIS A 151 20.11 -13.07 -16.21
CA HIS A 151 21.35 -13.40 -15.52
C HIS A 151 21.56 -12.50 -14.31
N GLU A 152 22.02 -13.10 -13.21
CA GLU A 152 22.32 -12.42 -11.96
C GLU A 152 23.65 -12.90 -11.40
N THR A 153 24.48 -11.98 -10.93
CA THR A 153 25.69 -12.31 -10.21
C THR A 153 25.50 -12.02 -8.72
N LEU A 154 25.58 -13.06 -7.89
CA LEU A 154 25.51 -12.92 -6.45
C LEU A 154 26.71 -12.13 -5.94
N LEU A 155 26.45 -11.01 -5.28
CA LEU A 155 27.46 -10.18 -4.64
C LEU A 155 27.65 -10.56 -3.17
N LEU A 156 26.53 -10.67 -2.43
CA LEU A 156 26.57 -10.85 -0.99
C LEU A 156 25.30 -11.54 -0.49
N LYS A 157 25.46 -12.35 0.58
CA LYS A 157 24.36 -12.77 1.48
C LYS A 157 24.62 -12.21 2.87
N LYS A 158 23.64 -11.57 3.46
CA LYS A 158 23.76 -10.99 4.80
C LYS A 158 22.43 -11.05 5.55
N GLN A 159 22.50 -11.37 6.83
CA GLN A 159 21.36 -11.25 7.73
C GLN A 159 21.19 -9.78 8.14
N ILE A 160 19.96 -9.26 8.03
CA ILE A 160 19.60 -7.92 8.50
C ILE A 160 19.04 -8.06 9.90
N GLU A 161 19.53 -7.27 10.84
CA GLU A 161 19.00 -7.19 12.18
C GLU A 161 17.85 -6.17 12.20
N ILE A 162 16.63 -6.65 12.48
CA ILE A 162 15.46 -5.79 12.64
C ILE A 162 15.38 -5.37 14.11
N ASP A 163 15.87 -4.19 14.43
CA ASP A 163 15.69 -3.62 15.76
C ASP A 163 14.38 -2.84 15.84
N LEU A 164 13.37 -3.44 16.44
CA LEU A 164 12.06 -2.81 16.65
C LEU A 164 12.02 -1.90 17.89
N LEU A 165 13.00 -2.01 18.76
CA LEU A 165 13.02 -1.21 20.00
C LEU A 165 13.42 0.24 19.74
N SER A 166 14.07 0.53 18.63
CA SER A 166 14.43 1.90 18.23
C SER A 166 13.29 2.65 17.54
N GLN A 167 12.05 2.28 17.76
CA GLN A 167 10.82 2.74 17.08
C GLN A 167 10.54 4.26 17.14
N THR A 168 11.39 5.07 17.73
CA THR A 168 11.16 6.50 17.91
C THR A 168 11.93 7.40 16.94
N GLN A 169 12.74 6.84 16.03
CA GLN A 169 13.49 7.64 15.06
C GLN A 169 12.92 7.50 13.66
N ALA A 170 12.22 8.53 13.21
CA ALA A 170 12.07 8.78 11.79
C ALA A 170 13.47 8.77 11.15
N ASP A 171 13.63 8.06 10.00
CA ASP A 171 14.89 7.97 9.25
C ASP A 171 15.97 7.01 9.77
N ARG A 172 15.58 5.88 10.36
CA ARG A 172 16.51 4.79 10.58
C ARG A 172 17.15 4.36 9.25
N ILE A 173 18.48 4.23 9.27
CA ILE A 173 19.27 3.74 8.13
C ILE A 173 20.01 2.48 8.54
N ASP A 174 19.73 1.36 7.88
CA ASP A 174 20.58 0.17 7.97
C ASP A 174 21.65 0.23 6.90
N THR A 175 22.88 -0.17 7.28
CA THR A 175 24.02 -0.11 6.40
C THR A 175 24.63 -1.50 6.17
N ILE A 176 25.02 -1.77 4.92
CA ILE A 176 25.63 -3.02 4.51
C ILE A 176 26.90 -2.72 3.72
N ASP A 177 28.04 -3.19 4.22
CA ASP A 177 29.27 -3.14 3.44
C ASP A 177 29.18 -4.08 2.24
N LEU A 178 29.32 -3.50 1.06
CA LEU A 178 29.38 -4.27 -0.18
C LEU A 178 30.78 -4.86 -0.39
N PRO A 179 30.88 -6.04 -1.01
CA PRO A 179 32.13 -6.75 -1.15
C PRO A 179 33.10 -6.09 -2.15
N LYS A 180 34.37 -6.46 -2.05
CA LYS A 180 35.40 -5.98 -3.00
C LYS A 180 35.07 -6.26 -4.46
N SER A 181 34.35 -7.34 -4.75
CA SER A 181 33.88 -7.63 -6.12
C SER A 181 33.00 -6.52 -6.66
N PHE A 182 32.09 -5.96 -5.82
CA PHE A 182 31.28 -4.81 -6.21
C PHE A 182 32.15 -3.56 -6.44
N ILE A 183 33.11 -3.30 -5.55
CA ILE A 183 34.05 -2.18 -5.71
C ILE A 183 34.79 -2.29 -7.04
N THR A 184 35.29 -3.48 -7.38
CA THR A 184 35.97 -3.72 -8.66
C THR A 184 35.07 -3.48 -9.86
N ILE A 185 33.79 -3.85 -9.75
CA ILE A 185 32.81 -3.59 -10.82
C ILE A 185 32.65 -2.07 -11.03
N ILE A 186 32.41 -1.33 -9.96
CA ILE A 186 32.22 0.12 -10.04
C ILE A 186 33.48 0.82 -10.52
N ASP A 187 34.66 0.47 -10.00
CA ASP A 187 35.94 1.01 -10.42
C ASP A 187 36.17 0.81 -11.93
N ASN A 188 35.92 -0.41 -12.43
CA ASN A 188 36.02 -0.71 -13.85
C ASN A 188 35.03 0.10 -14.72
N TYR A 189 33.87 0.44 -14.19
CA TYR A 189 32.89 1.25 -14.93
C TYR A 189 33.28 2.72 -14.93
N ILE A 190 33.74 3.26 -13.82
CA ILE A 190 34.21 4.65 -13.72
C ILE A 190 35.39 4.87 -14.66
N ARG A 191 36.39 4.01 -14.65
CA ARG A 191 37.59 4.11 -15.51
C ARG A 191 37.34 3.89 -17.01
N LYS A 192 36.20 3.40 -17.39
CA LYS A 192 35.79 3.24 -18.80
C LYS A 192 34.86 4.33 -19.32
N ILE A 193 34.51 5.28 -18.50
CA ILE A 193 33.77 6.48 -18.93
C ILE A 193 34.79 7.39 -19.61
N ASP A 194 34.57 7.71 -20.89
CA ASP A 194 35.46 8.67 -21.58
C ASP A 194 35.38 10.00 -20.81
N PRO A 195 36.53 10.59 -20.42
CA PRO A 195 36.53 11.89 -19.75
C PRO A 195 35.75 12.98 -20.52
N LYS A 196 35.66 12.90 -21.84
CA LYS A 196 34.88 13.79 -22.65
C LYS A 196 33.37 13.62 -22.44
N ASP A 197 32.94 12.39 -22.16
CA ASP A 197 31.54 12.08 -21.84
C ASP A 197 31.19 12.40 -20.38
N ALA A 198 32.20 12.39 -19.48
CA ALA A 198 32.04 12.65 -18.06
C ALA A 198 32.05 14.13 -17.66
N TYR A 199 32.71 14.98 -18.48
CA TYR A 199 33.11 16.34 -18.07
C TYR A 199 32.80 17.43 -19.11
N SER A 200 32.02 17.15 -20.16
CA SER A 200 31.57 18.26 -20.95
C SER A 200 30.70 19.17 -20.08
N ILE A 201 31.12 20.41 -19.93
CA ILE A 201 30.42 21.43 -19.11
C ILE A 201 28.97 21.62 -19.57
N ASP A 202 28.65 21.16 -20.78
CA ASP A 202 27.33 21.18 -21.40
C ASP A 202 26.52 19.90 -21.17
N LEU A 203 27.13 18.81 -20.61
CA LEU A 203 26.43 17.58 -20.28
C LEU A 203 26.03 17.66 -18.80
N GLY A 204 24.76 17.83 -18.54
CA GLY A 204 24.22 17.72 -17.19
C GLY A 204 24.48 16.32 -16.57
N PRO A 205 24.27 16.13 -15.27
CA PRO A 205 24.41 14.83 -14.60
C PRO A 205 23.67 13.70 -15.31
N ASP A 206 22.69 13.99 -16.14
CA ASP A 206 21.93 13.04 -16.94
C ASP A 206 22.76 12.31 -17.99
N ASP A 207 23.80 12.91 -18.55
CA ASP A 207 24.56 12.30 -19.65
C ASP A 207 25.61 11.32 -19.13
N VAL A 208 26.27 11.60 -18.01
CA VAL A 208 27.15 10.65 -17.32
C VAL A 208 26.34 9.41 -16.92
N ASN A 209 25.15 9.62 -16.41
CA ASN A 209 24.25 8.53 -16.03
C ASN A 209 23.73 7.75 -17.24
N LYS A 210 23.59 8.35 -18.42
CA LYS A 210 23.28 7.61 -19.66
C LYS A 210 24.38 6.61 -20.04
N VAL A 211 25.65 7.01 -19.95
CA VAL A 211 26.77 6.10 -20.24
C VAL A 211 26.90 5.02 -19.18
N PHE A 212 26.86 5.41 -17.89
CA PHE A 212 26.94 4.50 -16.77
C PHE A 212 25.81 3.47 -16.79
N SER A 213 24.60 3.90 -17.04
CA SER A 213 23.41 3.07 -17.05
C SER A 213 23.36 2.03 -18.19
N LYS A 214 24.18 2.18 -19.23
CA LYS A 214 24.35 1.16 -20.28
C LYS A 214 25.27 0.02 -19.85
N LYS A 215 25.98 0.16 -18.73
CA LYS A 215 26.98 -0.79 -18.24
C LYS A 215 26.66 -1.34 -16.85
N PHE A 216 26.02 -0.53 -16.01
CA PHE A 216 25.58 -0.93 -14.68
C PHE A 216 24.07 -0.80 -14.58
N PHE A 217 23.37 -1.91 -14.47
CA PHE A 217 21.89 -1.95 -14.51
C PHE A 217 21.27 -1.88 -13.12
N GLY A 218 22.07 -1.93 -12.05
CA GLY A 218 21.59 -1.83 -10.68
C GLY A 218 21.76 -3.12 -9.87
N LEU A 219 20.98 -3.17 -8.79
CA LEU A 219 20.96 -4.30 -7.87
C LEU A 219 19.60 -5.00 -7.88
N HIS A 220 19.63 -6.33 -7.67
CA HIS A 220 18.47 -7.10 -7.28
C HIS A 220 18.66 -7.55 -5.82
N ILE A 221 17.72 -7.21 -4.95
CA ILE A 221 17.76 -7.54 -3.53
C ILE A 221 16.53 -8.40 -3.21
N ARG A 222 16.78 -9.60 -2.66
CA ARG A 222 15.72 -10.55 -2.32
C ARG A 222 16.00 -11.33 -1.05
N THR A 223 14.96 -11.94 -0.49
CA THR A 223 15.04 -13.00 0.53
C THR A 223 14.66 -14.34 -0.08
N ASP A 224 15.02 -15.45 0.56
CA ASP A 224 14.39 -16.73 0.29
C ASP A 224 12.95 -16.72 0.84
N PHE A 225 12.16 -17.81 0.58
CA PHE A 225 10.81 -17.94 1.17
C PHE A 225 10.91 -18.36 2.64
N ASP A 226 11.32 -17.44 3.48
CA ASP A 226 11.47 -17.63 4.90
C ASP A 226 10.22 -17.13 5.65
N ASP A 227 9.94 -17.72 6.82
CA ASP A 227 8.89 -17.25 7.73
C ASP A 227 9.44 -16.09 8.58
N ALA A 228 9.58 -14.94 7.95
CA ALA A 228 10.14 -13.74 8.53
C ALA A 228 9.15 -12.56 8.45
N ALA A 229 9.60 -11.44 7.91
CA ALA A 229 8.77 -10.27 7.70
C ALA A 229 9.02 -9.62 6.34
N ILE A 230 8.02 -8.92 5.82
CA ILE A 230 8.20 -7.93 4.77
C ILE A 230 8.36 -6.56 5.42
N ILE A 231 9.44 -5.88 5.04
CA ILE A 231 9.86 -4.58 5.56
C ILE A 231 9.70 -3.55 4.46
N LYS A 232 9.26 -2.37 4.84
CA LYS A 232 9.10 -1.23 3.95
C LYS A 232 10.25 -0.26 4.09
N PHE A 233 10.96 -0.02 3.01
CA PHE A 233 11.99 1.00 2.91
C PHE A 233 11.48 2.20 2.10
N ARG A 234 11.93 3.38 2.49
CA ARG A 234 11.66 4.61 1.75
C ARG A 234 12.64 4.76 0.60
N ASP A 235 13.91 4.40 0.85
CA ASP A 235 14.99 4.67 -0.09
C ASP A 235 16.14 3.67 0.03
N LEU A 236 16.88 3.53 -1.06
CA LEU A 236 18.14 2.81 -1.17
C LEU A 236 19.17 3.70 -1.80
N ALA A 237 20.36 3.78 -1.20
CA ALA A 237 21.50 4.49 -1.74
C ALA A 237 22.79 3.72 -1.49
N ILE A 238 23.84 3.99 -2.25
CA ILE A 238 25.18 3.44 -2.02
C ILE A 238 26.15 4.59 -1.84
N ASP A 239 26.77 4.67 -0.68
CA ASP A 239 27.91 5.54 -0.43
C ASP A 239 29.19 4.87 -0.88
N ILE A 240 29.90 5.45 -1.82
CA ILE A 240 31.20 5.01 -2.30
C ILE A 240 32.27 5.94 -1.73
N LYS A 241 33.11 5.43 -0.84
CA LYS A 241 34.22 6.16 -0.26
C LYS A 241 35.43 6.05 -1.17
N VAL A 242 35.95 7.20 -1.57
CA VAL A 242 37.03 7.29 -2.56
C VAL A 242 38.16 8.14 -1.97
N LYS A 243 39.38 7.60 -1.95
CA LYS A 243 40.58 8.37 -1.75
C LYS A 243 41.00 9.00 -3.07
N ILE A 244 41.38 10.25 -3.03
CA ILE A 244 41.89 11.00 -4.18
C ILE A 244 43.28 11.56 -3.86
N TRP A 245 44.11 11.68 -4.87
CA TRP A 245 45.43 12.32 -4.82
C TRP A 245 45.46 13.41 -5.88
N ASP A 246 45.85 14.59 -5.47
CA ASP A 246 46.14 15.69 -6.40
C ASP A 246 47.54 15.56 -7.00
N SER A 247 47.89 16.51 -7.87
CA SER A 247 49.21 16.56 -8.49
C SER A 247 50.38 16.79 -7.51
N GLU A 248 50.08 17.22 -6.28
CA GLU A 248 51.05 17.46 -5.20
C GLU A 248 51.10 16.25 -4.22
N ASN A 249 50.39 15.17 -4.51
CA ASN A 249 50.22 14.00 -3.64
C ASN A 249 49.51 14.31 -2.31
N ASN A 250 48.76 15.39 -2.21
CA ASN A 250 47.87 15.57 -1.07
C ASN A 250 46.72 14.54 -1.17
N VAL A 251 46.36 13.95 -0.04
CA VAL A 251 45.32 12.91 0.03
C VAL A 251 44.05 13.49 0.62
N ASP A 252 42.94 13.29 -0.05
CA ASP A 252 41.61 13.59 0.48
C ASP A 252 40.68 12.39 0.36
N THR A 253 39.57 12.40 1.07
CA THR A 253 38.56 11.34 1.00
C THR A 253 37.21 11.93 0.66
N LEU A 254 36.67 11.53 -0.48
CA LEU A 254 35.36 11.94 -0.97
C LEU A 254 34.33 10.83 -0.75
N THR A 255 33.07 11.22 -0.71
CA THR A 255 31.93 10.30 -0.82
C THR A 255 31.20 10.58 -2.12
N GLN A 256 31.15 9.58 -2.98
CA GLN A 256 30.28 9.54 -4.14
C GLN A 256 29.02 8.77 -3.77
N GLU A 257 27.86 9.32 -4.09
CA GLU A 257 26.60 8.66 -3.77
C GLU A 257 25.92 8.17 -5.05
N MET A 258 25.46 6.91 -5.01
CA MET A 258 24.53 6.37 -5.99
C MET A 258 23.14 6.29 -5.35
N ILE A 259 22.14 6.81 -6.02
CA ILE A 259 20.76 6.83 -5.57
C ILE A 259 19.85 6.06 -6.53
N LEU A 260 18.64 5.75 -6.09
CA LEU A 260 17.62 5.15 -6.95
C LEU A 260 17.30 6.08 -8.12
N SER A 261 17.25 5.50 -9.30
CA SER A 261 16.89 6.23 -10.50
C SER A 261 15.39 6.38 -10.61
N ASP A 262 14.93 7.59 -10.90
CA ASP A 262 13.59 7.89 -11.41
C ASP A 262 13.60 8.26 -12.89
N TYR A 263 14.76 8.06 -13.54
CA TYR A 263 15.00 8.44 -14.91
C TYR A 263 14.10 7.68 -15.89
N VAL A 264 13.46 8.43 -16.77
CA VAL A 264 12.67 7.92 -17.89
C VAL A 264 13.27 8.45 -19.18
N ASP A 265 13.97 7.61 -19.92
CA ASP A 265 14.31 7.90 -21.31
C ASP A 265 13.09 7.66 -22.19
N ARG A 266 12.39 8.75 -22.53
CA ARG A 266 11.17 8.71 -23.36
C ARG A 266 11.46 8.39 -24.81
N GLU A 267 12.65 8.71 -25.31
CA GLU A 267 13.02 8.47 -26.71
C GLU A 267 13.32 6.98 -26.97
N ASN A 268 13.97 6.32 -26.01
CA ASN A 268 14.34 4.90 -26.11
C ASN A 268 13.42 3.97 -25.32
N TYR A 269 12.33 4.48 -24.73
CA TYR A 269 11.40 3.73 -23.88
C TYR A 269 12.08 3.00 -22.70
N ILE A 270 13.20 3.51 -22.18
CA ILE A 270 13.88 2.92 -21.05
C ILE A 270 13.39 3.59 -19.76
N TYR A 271 12.68 2.81 -18.95
CA TYR A 271 12.26 3.21 -17.61
C TYR A 271 13.24 2.63 -16.61
N LYS A 272 13.92 3.49 -15.84
CA LYS A 272 14.85 3.09 -14.79
C LYS A 272 14.29 3.43 -13.41
N GLN A 273 13.04 3.07 -13.17
CA GLN A 273 12.44 3.19 -11.86
C GLN A 273 12.66 1.90 -11.06
N PRO A 274 12.77 1.98 -9.72
CA PRO A 274 12.83 0.78 -8.92
C PRO A 274 11.55 -0.03 -9.12
N LEU A 275 11.71 -1.35 -9.22
CA LEU A 275 10.64 -2.31 -9.36
C LEU A 275 10.56 -3.17 -8.11
N VAL A 276 9.37 -3.28 -7.53
CA VAL A 276 9.07 -4.27 -6.50
C VAL A 276 8.30 -5.41 -7.15
N LYS A 277 8.82 -6.61 -7.04
CA LYS A 277 8.17 -7.81 -7.54
C LYS A 277 7.63 -8.63 -6.39
N PHE A 278 6.38 -9.08 -6.53
CA PHE A 278 5.77 -9.98 -5.58
C PHE A 278 5.65 -11.40 -6.14
N GLU A 279 5.89 -12.37 -5.30
CA GLU A 279 5.63 -13.79 -5.58
C GLU A 279 4.70 -14.33 -4.49
N LEU A 280 3.53 -14.82 -4.93
CA LEU A 280 2.52 -15.41 -4.06
C LEU A 280 2.45 -16.91 -4.33
N LYS A 281 2.51 -17.71 -3.26
CA LYS A 281 2.23 -19.15 -3.28
C LYS A 281 1.05 -19.43 -2.34
N PRO A 282 -0.19 -19.35 -2.87
CA PRO A 282 -1.38 -19.45 -2.03
C PRO A 282 -1.49 -20.82 -1.36
N SER A 283 -2.12 -20.84 -0.19
CA SER A 283 -2.46 -22.08 0.52
C SER A 283 -3.62 -22.82 -0.14
N SER A 284 -3.86 -24.07 0.28
CA SER A 284 -5.04 -24.84 -0.14
C SER A 284 -6.35 -24.17 0.30
N ILE A 285 -6.37 -23.54 1.48
CA ILE A 285 -7.53 -22.79 1.99
C ILE A 285 -8.00 -21.75 0.98
N ILE A 286 -7.06 -21.03 0.38
CA ILE A 286 -7.38 -20.02 -0.61
C ILE A 286 -7.77 -20.67 -1.95
N THR A 287 -6.97 -21.59 -2.46
CA THR A 287 -7.16 -22.14 -3.81
C THR A 287 -8.43 -22.95 -3.97
N GLU A 288 -8.86 -23.66 -2.93
CA GLU A 288 -10.07 -24.48 -2.94
C GLU A 288 -11.36 -23.67 -3.04
N ASN A 289 -11.37 -22.42 -2.58
CA ASN A 289 -12.59 -21.62 -2.44
C ASN A 289 -12.66 -20.40 -3.37
N ILE A 290 -11.63 -20.15 -4.17
CA ILE A 290 -11.58 -19.02 -5.09
C ILE A 290 -12.76 -19.04 -6.09
N GLY A 291 -13.41 -17.91 -6.26
CA GLY A 291 -14.54 -17.75 -7.18
C GLY A 291 -15.88 -18.34 -6.70
N LYS A 292 -15.91 -19.11 -5.61
CA LYS A 292 -17.14 -19.65 -5.07
C LYS A 292 -17.93 -18.57 -4.36
N SER A 293 -19.25 -18.55 -4.54
CA SER A 293 -20.17 -17.63 -3.86
C SER A 293 -20.52 -18.14 -2.45
N ASN A 294 -21.10 -17.26 -1.63
CA ASN A 294 -21.60 -17.54 -0.28
C ASN A 294 -20.53 -18.12 0.67
N GLN A 295 -19.33 -17.58 0.55
CA GLN A 295 -18.24 -17.98 1.43
C GLN A 295 -18.45 -17.43 2.85
N LYS A 296 -18.12 -18.23 3.87
CA LYS A 296 -18.06 -17.78 5.26
C LYS A 296 -16.97 -16.72 5.48
N ASN A 297 -15.85 -16.90 4.82
CA ASN A 297 -14.69 -16.00 4.85
C ASN A 297 -14.36 -15.53 3.46
N VAL A 298 -14.11 -14.24 3.30
CA VAL A 298 -13.67 -13.63 2.05
C VAL A 298 -12.31 -12.98 2.23
N TYR A 299 -11.38 -13.37 1.39
CA TYR A 299 -9.97 -13.07 1.53
C TYR A 299 -9.58 -11.90 0.64
N ILE A 300 -8.94 -10.88 1.23
CA ILE A 300 -8.39 -9.73 0.52
C ILE A 300 -6.89 -9.65 0.79
N GLN A 301 -6.12 -9.60 -0.28
CA GLN A 301 -4.67 -9.51 -0.23
C GLN A 301 -4.19 -8.55 -1.31
N PRO A 302 -3.39 -7.53 -0.98
CA PRO A 302 -2.71 -6.68 -1.95
C PRO A 302 -1.67 -7.48 -2.75
N MET A 303 -0.80 -6.79 -3.46
CA MET A 303 0.29 -7.41 -4.22
C MET A 303 -0.22 -8.37 -5.31
N LYS A 304 -1.34 -7.99 -5.97
CA LYS A 304 -2.07 -8.82 -6.94
C LYS A 304 -2.55 -10.17 -6.37
N GLY A 305 -2.86 -10.19 -5.09
CA GLY A 305 -3.46 -11.34 -4.45
C GLY A 305 -4.94 -11.47 -4.78
N TYR A 306 -5.80 -11.01 -3.88
CA TYR A 306 -7.24 -11.24 -3.98
C TYR A 306 -8.04 -9.99 -3.67
N LYS A 307 -9.14 -9.80 -4.43
CA LYS A 307 -10.19 -8.81 -4.18
C LYS A 307 -11.53 -9.51 -3.94
N ALA A 308 -12.47 -8.79 -3.31
CA ALA A 308 -13.82 -9.28 -3.13
C ALA A 308 -14.75 -8.71 -4.18
N GLU A 309 -15.67 -9.55 -4.66
CA GLU A 309 -16.88 -9.14 -5.37
C GLU A 309 -18.09 -9.52 -4.53
N PHE A 310 -19.13 -8.70 -4.57
CA PHE A 310 -20.38 -9.03 -3.89
C PHE A 310 -21.60 -8.47 -4.61
N GLN A 311 -22.78 -8.86 -4.15
CA GLN A 311 -24.08 -8.41 -4.63
C GLN A 311 -24.99 -8.08 -3.45
N PHE A 312 -25.98 -7.19 -3.71
CA PHE A 312 -27.06 -6.85 -2.79
C PHE A 312 -28.40 -7.45 -3.29
N PRO A 313 -28.71 -8.70 -3.02
CA PRO A 313 -29.93 -9.33 -3.55
C PRO A 313 -31.22 -8.60 -3.18
N ASP A 314 -31.27 -8.06 -1.97
CA ASP A 314 -32.47 -7.41 -1.42
C ASP A 314 -32.53 -5.90 -1.69
N LEU A 315 -31.59 -5.33 -2.46
CA LEU A 315 -31.56 -3.89 -2.71
C LEU A 315 -32.71 -3.45 -3.63
N ASP A 316 -33.17 -4.34 -4.51
CA ASP A 316 -34.21 -4.03 -5.51
C ASP A 316 -35.55 -3.66 -4.89
N ARG A 317 -35.83 -4.05 -3.65
CA ARG A 317 -37.03 -3.62 -2.91
C ARG A 317 -37.13 -2.09 -2.76
N TRP A 318 -36.00 -1.38 -2.91
CA TRP A 318 -35.94 0.07 -2.84
C TRP A 318 -36.34 0.76 -4.15
N LEU A 319 -36.39 0.03 -5.27
CA LEU A 319 -36.73 0.61 -6.58
C LEU A 319 -38.17 1.16 -6.64
N ASP A 320 -39.09 0.56 -5.87
CA ASP A 320 -40.47 1.01 -5.78
C ASP A 320 -40.66 2.23 -4.85
N SER A 321 -39.57 2.71 -4.25
CA SER A 321 -39.57 3.77 -3.25
C SER A 321 -39.43 5.16 -3.88
N SER A 322 -40.34 5.54 -4.78
CA SER A 322 -40.28 6.80 -5.56
C SER A 322 -40.37 8.11 -4.73
N LYS A 323 -40.64 8.01 -3.43
CA LYS A 323 -40.82 9.18 -2.55
C LYS A 323 -39.93 9.07 -1.31
N VAL A 324 -38.64 8.75 -1.49
CA VAL A 324 -37.71 8.70 -0.38
C VAL A 324 -36.46 9.53 -0.67
N ALA A 325 -35.95 10.17 0.36
CA ALA A 325 -34.60 10.76 0.35
C ALA A 325 -33.67 9.92 1.26
N ILE A 326 -32.55 9.53 0.73
CA ILE A 326 -31.54 8.81 1.50
C ILE A 326 -30.73 9.81 2.33
N ASN A 327 -30.84 9.71 3.65
CA ASN A 327 -30.08 10.54 4.58
C ASN A 327 -28.71 9.93 4.88
N LEU A 328 -28.66 8.60 5.03
CA LEU A 328 -27.44 7.84 5.30
C LEU A 328 -27.55 6.44 4.68
N ALA A 329 -26.51 6.02 3.99
CA ALA A 329 -26.34 4.65 3.56
C ALA A 329 -24.93 4.19 3.96
N LYS A 330 -24.86 3.33 5.00
CA LYS A 330 -23.61 2.86 5.59
C LYS A 330 -23.50 1.33 5.46
N LEU A 331 -22.56 0.90 4.64
CA LEU A 331 -22.18 -0.52 4.54
C LEU A 331 -21.11 -0.82 5.61
N THR A 332 -21.38 -1.79 6.48
CA THR A 332 -20.45 -2.29 7.48
C THR A 332 -20.07 -3.74 7.16
N ILE A 333 -18.78 -4.03 7.22
CA ILE A 333 -18.25 -5.37 6.94
C ILE A 333 -17.26 -5.74 8.04
N PRO A 334 -17.64 -6.64 8.96
CA PRO A 334 -16.77 -7.13 10.00
C PRO A 334 -15.61 -7.97 9.45
N ILE A 335 -14.52 -8.03 10.21
CA ILE A 335 -13.32 -8.79 9.88
C ILE A 335 -12.98 -9.81 10.98
N GLU A 336 -12.28 -10.86 10.56
CA GLU A 336 -11.68 -11.81 11.49
C GLU A 336 -10.48 -11.14 12.18
N THR A 337 -10.41 -11.26 13.51
CA THR A 337 -9.37 -10.62 14.34
C THR A 337 -8.40 -11.60 14.98
N LYS A 338 -8.53 -12.90 14.71
CA LYS A 338 -7.57 -13.90 15.17
C LYS A 338 -6.24 -13.69 14.45
N ASP A 339 -5.15 -13.86 15.17
CA ASP A 339 -3.78 -13.79 14.66
C ASP A 339 -3.39 -12.44 14.02
N THR A 340 -3.95 -11.33 14.54
CA THR A 340 -3.64 -9.99 14.05
C THR A 340 -2.35 -9.38 14.61
N SER A 341 -1.66 -10.05 15.53
CA SER A 341 -0.37 -9.59 16.07
C SER A 341 0.69 -9.48 14.97
N ASP A 342 0.86 -10.59 14.21
CA ASP A 342 1.85 -10.68 13.12
C ASP A 342 1.26 -10.32 11.75
N TYR A 343 -0.05 -10.56 11.57
CA TYR A 343 -0.77 -10.38 10.31
C TYR A 343 -1.85 -9.31 10.44
N LYS A 344 -1.43 -8.07 10.61
CA LYS A 344 -2.34 -6.91 10.75
C LYS A 344 -3.27 -6.77 9.55
N PRO A 345 -4.55 -6.43 9.76
CA PRO A 345 -5.47 -6.20 8.66
C PRO A 345 -5.07 -4.97 7.84
N ILE A 346 -5.57 -4.89 6.61
CA ILE A 346 -5.39 -3.74 5.73
C ILE A 346 -6.07 -2.53 6.39
N PRO A 347 -5.40 -1.38 6.56
CA PRO A 347 -5.99 -0.25 7.32
C PRO A 347 -7.27 0.30 6.71
N LYS A 348 -7.31 0.39 5.37
CA LYS A 348 -8.45 0.91 4.60
C LYS A 348 -8.65 0.08 3.34
N LEU A 349 -9.90 -0.05 2.90
CA LEU A 349 -10.27 -0.68 1.64
C LEU A 349 -10.99 0.32 0.73
N LEU A 350 -11.02 0.03 -0.57
CA LEU A 350 -11.78 0.77 -1.57
C LEU A 350 -12.96 -0.09 -2.03
N LEU A 351 -14.13 0.52 -2.14
CA LEU A 351 -15.31 -0.05 -2.78
C LEU A 351 -15.54 0.66 -4.10
N TYR A 352 -15.48 -0.07 -5.18
CA TYR A 352 -15.83 0.39 -6.52
C TYR A 352 -17.16 -0.21 -6.96
N ILE A 353 -17.99 0.58 -7.60
CA ILE A 353 -19.26 0.14 -8.17
C ILE A 353 -19.25 0.44 -9.66
N TYR A 354 -19.51 -0.60 -10.46
CA TYR A 354 -19.51 -0.55 -11.93
C TYR A 354 -20.91 -0.84 -12.45
N GLU A 355 -21.28 -0.27 -13.59
CA GLU A 355 -22.36 -0.89 -14.39
C GLU A 355 -21.87 -2.24 -14.96
N LYS A 356 -22.75 -3.20 -15.10
CA LYS A 356 -22.43 -4.53 -15.62
C LYS A 356 -21.82 -4.41 -17.03
N GLY A 357 -20.64 -5.00 -17.20
CA GLY A 357 -19.85 -4.86 -18.42
C GLY A 357 -19.07 -3.54 -18.56
N GLY A 358 -19.24 -2.61 -17.64
CA GLY A 358 -18.47 -1.36 -17.59
C GLY A 358 -17.00 -1.60 -17.22
N LYS A 359 -16.10 -0.91 -17.92
CA LYS A 359 -14.64 -0.97 -17.66
C LYS A 359 -14.21 -0.07 -16.48
N TYR A 360 -14.93 1.03 -16.27
CA TYR A 360 -14.60 2.02 -15.24
C TYR A 360 -15.71 2.08 -14.19
N PRO A 361 -15.37 2.42 -12.93
CA PRO A 361 -16.37 2.67 -11.91
C PRO A 361 -17.34 3.80 -12.33
N ILE A 362 -18.56 3.72 -11.85
CA ILE A 362 -19.53 4.80 -12.02
C ILE A 362 -18.97 6.07 -11.37
N SER A 363 -19.11 7.20 -12.05
CA SER A 363 -18.68 8.50 -11.51
C SER A 363 -19.27 8.72 -10.11
N ASN A 364 -18.46 9.15 -9.15
CA ASN A 364 -18.80 9.34 -7.74
C ASN A 364 -19.24 8.06 -6.97
N CYS A 365 -19.00 6.86 -7.54
CA CYS A 365 -19.27 5.59 -6.86
C CYS A 365 -17.97 4.81 -6.56
N SER A 366 -16.98 5.55 -6.08
CA SER A 366 -15.73 5.02 -5.52
C SER A 366 -15.60 5.50 -4.08
N PHE A 367 -15.60 4.56 -3.14
CA PHE A 367 -15.69 4.87 -1.72
C PHE A 367 -14.51 4.27 -0.97
N THR A 368 -13.86 5.09 -0.14
CA THR A 368 -12.82 4.62 0.78
C THR A 368 -13.46 4.28 2.12
N SER A 369 -13.12 3.13 2.69
CA SER A 369 -13.57 2.78 4.04
C SER A 369 -12.97 3.75 5.07
N ARG A 370 -13.65 3.93 6.20
CA ARG A 370 -12.99 4.43 7.40
C ARG A 370 -11.91 3.44 7.85
N GLU A 371 -10.95 3.93 8.62
CA GLU A 371 -10.03 3.04 9.33
C GLU A 371 -10.82 2.06 10.20
N ILE A 372 -10.23 0.87 10.37
CA ILE A 372 -10.84 -0.17 11.20
C ILE A 372 -11.09 0.42 12.59
N ASN A 373 -12.34 0.38 13.00
CA ASN A 373 -12.78 0.91 14.29
C ASN A 373 -12.65 -0.15 15.41
N THR A 374 -13.01 0.23 16.63
CA THR A 374 -13.00 -0.65 17.81
C THR A 374 -13.91 -1.88 17.68
N ASN A 375 -14.87 -1.87 16.73
CA ASN A 375 -15.74 -3.01 16.45
C ASN A 375 -15.13 -3.97 15.41
N ASN A 376 -13.89 -3.76 14.98
CA ASN A 376 -13.19 -4.58 14.00
C ASN A 376 -13.97 -4.73 12.69
N GLN A 377 -14.35 -3.61 12.09
CA GLN A 377 -15.12 -3.61 10.85
C GLN A 377 -14.68 -2.46 9.93
N TYR A 378 -14.87 -2.67 8.62
CA TYR A 378 -14.81 -1.61 7.63
C TYR A 378 -16.18 -0.94 7.50
N GLU A 379 -16.19 0.38 7.33
CA GLU A 379 -17.38 1.18 7.11
C GLU A 379 -17.25 1.99 5.82
N PHE A 380 -18.19 1.81 4.90
CA PHE A 380 -18.30 2.59 3.67
C PHE A 380 -19.59 3.40 3.67
N PHE A 381 -19.49 4.68 3.34
CA PHE A 381 -20.63 5.57 3.20
C PHE A 381 -20.97 5.69 1.71
N ILE A 382 -22.06 5.05 1.29
CA ILE A 382 -22.44 4.88 -0.13
C ILE A 382 -23.70 5.67 -0.50
N ASN A 383 -23.92 6.83 0.10
CA ASN A 383 -25.07 7.70 -0.14
C ASN A 383 -25.23 8.05 -1.62
N ASP A 384 -24.12 8.41 -2.28
CA ASP A 384 -24.13 8.81 -3.68
C ASP A 384 -24.58 7.67 -4.59
N PHE A 385 -24.11 6.46 -4.30
CA PHE A 385 -24.57 5.28 -5.04
C PHE A 385 -26.06 5.01 -4.81
N MET A 386 -26.55 5.08 -3.58
CA MET A 386 -27.97 4.85 -3.30
C MET A 386 -28.87 5.87 -4.01
N THR A 387 -28.45 7.12 -4.03
CA THR A 387 -29.14 8.18 -4.79
C THR A 387 -29.12 7.90 -6.29
N TYR A 388 -27.96 7.49 -6.82
CA TYR A 388 -27.81 7.11 -8.22
C TYR A 388 -28.68 5.89 -8.56
N PHE A 389 -28.67 4.86 -7.72
CA PHE A 389 -29.44 3.62 -7.89
C PHE A 389 -30.96 3.90 -7.99
N LEU A 390 -31.50 4.68 -7.05
CA LEU A 390 -32.92 5.06 -7.07
C LEU A 390 -33.27 5.90 -8.30
N LYS A 391 -32.40 6.83 -8.68
CA LYS A 391 -32.63 7.67 -9.88
C LYS A 391 -32.62 6.87 -11.17
N LYS A 392 -31.77 5.86 -11.27
CA LYS A 392 -31.65 5.02 -12.47
C LYS A 392 -32.75 3.98 -12.59
N GLY A 393 -33.30 3.48 -11.48
CA GLY A 393 -34.36 2.49 -11.47
C GLY A 393 -33.95 1.13 -12.07
N LYS A 394 -32.65 0.81 -12.09
CA LYS A 394 -32.12 -0.46 -12.58
C LYS A 394 -31.95 -1.45 -11.43
N SER A 395 -32.18 -2.76 -11.69
CA SER A 395 -31.95 -3.80 -10.70
C SER A 395 -30.50 -3.79 -10.17
N SER A 396 -30.32 -4.18 -8.93
CA SER A 396 -28.99 -4.34 -8.30
C SER A 396 -28.11 -5.32 -9.04
N SER A 397 -28.68 -6.27 -9.76
CA SER A 397 -27.97 -7.24 -10.62
C SER A 397 -27.30 -6.62 -11.86
N GLU A 398 -27.68 -5.38 -12.22
CA GLU A 398 -27.05 -4.62 -13.30
C GLU A 398 -25.76 -3.91 -12.86
N TYR A 399 -25.38 -4.08 -11.60
CA TYR A 399 -24.18 -3.50 -11.02
C TYR A 399 -23.21 -4.60 -10.56
N ARG A 400 -21.91 -4.27 -10.57
CA ARG A 400 -20.83 -5.06 -9.99
C ARG A 400 -20.17 -4.27 -8.88
N TYR A 401 -20.04 -4.90 -7.72
CA TYR A 401 -19.48 -4.29 -6.52
C TYR A 401 -18.15 -4.99 -6.21
N GLU A 402 -17.08 -4.22 -6.14
CA GLU A 402 -15.74 -4.73 -5.87
C GLU A 402 -15.10 -4.03 -4.67
N ILE A 403 -14.55 -4.81 -3.75
CA ILE A 403 -13.71 -4.32 -2.66
C ILE A 403 -12.28 -4.69 -2.98
N VAL A 404 -11.43 -3.68 -3.05
CA VAL A 404 -10.02 -3.81 -3.39
C VAL A 404 -9.14 -3.10 -2.37
N THR A 405 -7.85 -3.39 -2.41
CA THR A 405 -6.85 -2.66 -1.62
C THR A 405 -6.49 -1.33 -2.29
N PRO A 406 -6.41 -0.22 -1.56
CA PRO A 406 -5.84 1.00 -2.10
C PRO A 406 -4.34 0.78 -2.35
N ASN A 407 -3.85 1.24 -3.50
CA ASN A 407 -2.42 1.18 -3.82
C ASN A 407 -1.81 -0.22 -3.55
N ASN A 408 -2.18 -1.17 -4.38
CA ASN A 408 -1.92 -2.62 -4.27
C ASN A 408 -0.46 -3.00 -3.99
N ASN A 409 0.49 -2.11 -4.28
CA ASN A 409 1.93 -2.28 -4.13
C ASN A 409 2.54 -1.64 -2.86
N LEU A 410 1.73 -1.03 -1.99
CA LEU A 410 2.22 -0.33 -0.80
C LEU A 410 2.05 -1.09 0.51
N TYR A 411 1.28 -2.17 0.48
CA TYR A 411 0.90 -2.93 1.67
C TYR A 411 1.23 -4.40 1.51
N ALA A 412 1.71 -5.02 2.59
CA ALA A 412 1.83 -6.47 2.71
C ALA A 412 0.75 -7.07 3.61
N ASN A 413 -0.14 -6.23 4.15
CA ASN A 413 -1.23 -6.60 5.04
C ASN A 413 -2.27 -7.44 4.30
N ARG A 414 -3.07 -8.20 5.04
CA ARG A 414 -4.19 -8.97 4.48
C ARG A 414 -5.42 -8.83 5.37
N SER A 415 -6.62 -9.06 4.82
CA SER A 415 -7.87 -9.02 5.58
C SER A 415 -8.75 -10.20 5.25
N ILE A 416 -9.45 -10.70 6.27
CA ILE A 416 -10.48 -11.73 6.14
C ILE A 416 -11.81 -11.07 6.51
N LEU A 417 -12.67 -10.88 5.51
CA LEU A 417 -14.01 -10.34 5.72
C LEU A 417 -14.95 -11.44 6.18
N LEU A 418 -15.93 -11.09 7.02
CA LEU A 418 -16.98 -11.95 7.53
C LEU A 418 -18.35 -11.57 6.93
N PRO A 419 -18.70 -12.08 5.74
CA PRO A 419 -19.89 -11.67 4.99
C PRO A 419 -21.22 -11.89 5.70
N GLU A 420 -21.33 -12.94 6.53
CA GLU A 420 -22.57 -13.27 7.25
C GLU A 420 -23.07 -12.14 8.17
N ASN A 421 -22.13 -11.31 8.63
CA ASN A 421 -22.40 -10.19 9.52
C ASN A 421 -22.33 -8.82 8.79
N ALA A 422 -22.11 -8.82 7.47
CA ALA A 422 -22.10 -7.61 6.69
C ALA A 422 -23.52 -7.04 6.52
N LYS A 423 -23.68 -5.71 6.68
CA LYS A 423 -24.97 -5.03 6.62
C LYS A 423 -24.86 -3.66 5.95
N LEU A 424 -25.85 -3.33 5.12
CA LEU A 424 -26.07 -1.98 4.65
C LEU A 424 -27.20 -1.35 5.49
N HIS A 425 -26.86 -0.38 6.31
CA HIS A 425 -27.81 0.41 7.09
C HIS A 425 -28.23 1.62 6.28
N ILE A 426 -29.54 1.84 6.15
CA ILE A 426 -30.12 2.94 5.38
C ILE A 426 -31.03 3.76 6.29
N THR A 427 -30.70 5.02 6.49
CA THR A 427 -31.58 6.00 7.10
C THR A 427 -32.16 6.88 6.00
N TYR A 428 -33.47 7.00 5.94
CA TYR A 428 -34.16 7.71 4.88
C TYR A 428 -35.37 8.47 5.41
N THR A 429 -35.72 9.48 4.68
CA THR A 429 -36.98 10.25 4.90
C THR A 429 -38.00 9.87 3.83
N LYS A 430 -39.19 9.52 4.24
CA LYS A 430 -40.29 9.24 3.34
C LYS A 430 -41.16 10.48 3.19
N TYR A 431 -41.40 10.88 1.95
CA TYR A 431 -42.38 11.93 1.61
C TYR A 431 -43.76 11.31 1.41
N LYS A 432 -44.79 12.00 1.87
CA LYS A 432 -46.18 11.57 1.65
C LYS A 432 -46.67 11.90 0.24
#